data_6e85d96d357dbaf8db6d56806d4e4ad7
#
_entry.id   6e85d96d357dbaf8db6d56806d4e4ad7
#
_cell.length_a   1.000
_cell.length_b   1.000
_cell.length_c   1.000
_cell.angle_alpha   90.00
_cell.angle_beta   90.00
_cell.angle_gamma   90.00
#
_symmetry.space_group_name_H-M   'P 1'
#
loop_
_entity.id
_entity.type
_entity.pdbx_description
1 polymer ?
#
loop_
_entity_poly.entity_id
_entity_poly.type
_entity_poly.pdbx_seq_one_letter_code
_entity_poly.pdbx_strand_id
1 'polypeptide(L)'
;MSEEVFMARTKSFTRRIRDMNPSLERQFAAVRDDYVIDVPRGVGETTVADGYRLDVEGVFGRCAPLFVEIGPGRGEQVVDFASRHPEVNFLAFEVWTPGIARLTVTAAERGVTNIRVIEADAQQALPILLGPASVREVWTFFPDPWRKARHHKRRIVSLPFAKVVADLLEDGGVWRMATDWENYAEQMLEVMTAAPDFQIADDEGVPTFSPRFEGRVETHFEQRGKEAGRETWDIAAVRLPRGL
;
A
#
# COMPACT_ATOMS: atom_id res chain seq x y z
N MET A 1 -11.96 -0.36 18.85
CA MET A 1 -11.80 -1.82 18.60
C MET A 1 -10.95 -2.37 19.72
N SER A 2 -11.34 -3.46 20.39
CA SER A 2 -10.56 -4.02 21.48
C SER A 2 -9.23 -4.59 20.96
N GLU A 3 -8.15 -4.51 21.75
CA GLU A 3 -6.82 -5.08 21.46
C GLU A 3 -6.90 -6.56 21.02
N GLU A 4 -7.85 -7.33 21.56
CA GLU A 4 -8.07 -8.74 21.20
C GLU A 4 -8.46 -8.97 19.72
N VAL A 5 -9.23 -8.06 19.11
CA VAL A 5 -9.65 -8.18 17.71
C VAL A 5 -8.48 -7.88 16.77
N PHE A 6 -7.58 -6.97 17.16
CA PHE A 6 -6.40 -6.62 16.40
C PHE A 6 -5.34 -7.75 16.46
N MET A 7 -5.05 -8.28 17.63
CA MET A 7 -4.10 -9.39 17.84
C MET A 7 -4.47 -10.66 17.06
N ALA A 8 -5.75 -10.95 16.87
CA ALA A 8 -6.19 -12.09 16.06
C ALA A 8 -5.94 -11.90 14.54
N ARG A 9 -5.85 -10.65 14.07
CA ARG A 9 -5.50 -10.33 12.67
C ARG A 9 -4.00 -10.37 12.39
N THR A 10 -3.18 -9.93 13.32
CA THR A 10 -1.73 -9.77 13.16
C THR A 10 -0.97 -11.09 12.99
N LYS A 11 -1.51 -12.20 13.45
CA LYS A 11 -0.89 -13.55 13.26
C LYS A 11 -0.74 -13.99 11.81
N SER A 12 -1.29 -13.24 10.85
CA SER A 12 -1.20 -13.55 9.41
C SER A 12 -0.01 -12.91 8.72
N PHE A 13 0.60 -11.87 9.32
CA PHE A 13 1.72 -11.10 8.77
C PHE A 13 2.95 -11.30 9.65
N THR A 14 3.38 -12.55 9.81
CA THR A 14 4.65 -12.84 10.49
C THR A 14 5.81 -12.44 9.60
N ARG A 15 6.74 -11.69 10.18
CA ARG A 15 8.04 -11.33 9.59
C ARG A 15 8.71 -12.57 9.00
N ARG A 16 8.88 -12.63 7.67
CA ARG A 16 9.56 -13.72 6.98
C ARG A 16 10.98 -13.28 6.64
N ILE A 17 11.92 -13.54 7.54
CA ILE A 17 13.35 -13.18 7.39
C ILE A 17 14.09 -14.21 6.50
N ARG A 18 13.52 -15.39 6.23
CA ARG A 18 14.26 -16.59 5.81
C ARG A 18 14.78 -16.63 4.37
N ASP A 19 14.52 -15.62 3.51
CA ASP A 19 14.81 -15.73 2.07
C ASP A 19 15.82 -14.69 1.54
N MET A 20 16.61 -14.06 2.40
CA MET A 20 17.69 -13.19 1.95
C MET A 20 19.01 -13.98 1.81
N ASN A 21 19.63 -13.86 0.64
CA ASN A 21 20.98 -14.36 0.49
C ASN A 21 21.99 -13.36 1.10
N PRO A 22 23.21 -13.80 1.47
CA PRO A 22 24.19 -12.93 2.12
C PRO A 22 24.61 -11.71 1.29
N SER A 23 24.46 -11.74 -0.04
CA SER A 23 24.76 -10.59 -0.89
C SER A 23 23.70 -9.51 -0.73
N LEU A 24 22.40 -9.89 -0.76
CA LEU A 24 21.31 -8.96 -0.56
C LEU A 24 21.30 -8.37 0.85
N GLU A 25 21.64 -9.18 1.86
CA GLU A 25 21.77 -8.68 3.23
C GLU A 25 22.82 -7.57 3.37
N ARG A 26 24.01 -7.77 2.76
CA ARG A 26 25.06 -6.74 2.75
C ARG A 26 24.65 -5.48 2.00
N GLN A 27 24.05 -5.63 0.82
CA GLN A 27 23.57 -4.49 0.03
C GLN A 27 22.49 -3.72 0.79
N PHE A 28 21.53 -4.44 1.39
CA PHE A 28 20.47 -3.83 2.20
C PHE A 28 21.02 -3.08 3.41
N ALA A 29 21.96 -3.68 4.15
CA ALA A 29 22.58 -3.03 5.30
C ALA A 29 23.29 -1.72 4.93
N ALA A 30 23.82 -1.62 3.70
CA ALA A 30 24.51 -0.42 3.22
C ALA A 30 23.56 0.74 2.88
N VAL A 31 22.30 0.47 2.55
CA VAL A 31 21.34 1.49 2.08
C VAL A 31 20.12 1.66 3.00
N ARG A 32 19.97 0.78 3.99
CA ARG A 32 18.78 0.70 4.84
C ARG A 32 18.40 2.04 5.46
N ASP A 33 19.36 2.71 6.05
CA ASP A 33 19.13 3.94 6.83
C ASP A 33 18.72 5.13 5.96
N ASP A 34 18.99 5.08 4.65
CA ASP A 34 18.55 6.09 3.70
C ASP A 34 17.06 5.92 3.30
N TYR A 35 16.54 4.69 3.41
CA TYR A 35 15.20 4.36 2.89
C TYR A 35 14.22 3.88 3.95
N VAL A 36 14.68 3.14 4.97
CA VAL A 36 13.79 2.55 5.97
C VAL A 36 13.65 3.45 7.18
N ILE A 37 12.40 3.80 7.49
CA ILE A 37 12.07 4.57 8.68
C ILE A 37 11.81 3.61 9.84
N ASP A 38 12.59 3.73 10.89
CA ASP A 38 12.31 3.06 12.15
C ASP A 38 11.26 3.85 12.93
N VAL A 39 10.14 3.20 13.21
CA VAL A 39 9.04 3.76 14.00
C VAL A 39 8.93 3.03 15.35
N PRO A 40 8.51 3.71 16.43
CA PRO A 40 8.23 3.06 17.71
C PRO A 40 7.25 1.92 17.53
N ARG A 41 7.59 0.74 18.08
CA ARG A 41 6.76 -0.46 17.95
C ARG A 41 5.67 -0.52 19.01
N GLY A 42 4.48 -0.98 18.59
CA GLY A 42 3.39 -1.36 19.47
C GLY A 42 3.58 -2.77 20.04
N VAL A 43 2.48 -3.44 20.35
CA VAL A 43 2.49 -4.78 20.98
C VAL A 43 2.99 -5.88 20.04
N GLY A 44 2.81 -5.74 18.73
CA GLY A 44 3.23 -6.72 17.72
C GLY A 44 4.44 -6.26 16.92
N GLU A 45 5.19 -7.22 16.34
CA GLU A 45 6.42 -6.93 15.58
C GLU A 45 6.19 -5.98 14.38
N THR A 46 5.01 -6.03 13.76
CA THR A 46 4.64 -5.21 12.60
C THR A 46 3.68 -4.08 12.97
N THR A 47 3.50 -3.78 14.26
CA THR A 47 2.62 -2.70 14.72
C THR A 47 3.41 -1.46 15.11
N VAL A 48 2.76 -0.31 15.01
CA VAL A 48 3.29 1.00 15.43
C VAL A 48 2.67 1.37 16.78
N ALA A 49 3.47 2.01 17.64
CA ALA A 49 2.98 2.47 18.94
C ALA A 49 1.91 3.54 18.80
N ASP A 50 0.86 3.44 19.62
CA ASP A 50 -0.21 4.44 19.66
C ASP A 50 0.34 5.83 20.02
N GLY A 51 -0.28 6.86 19.43
CA GLY A 51 0.08 8.25 19.70
C GLY A 51 1.33 8.75 18.97
N TYR A 52 2.05 7.90 18.24
CA TYR A 52 3.14 8.34 17.39
C TYR A 52 2.60 8.95 16.08
N ARG A 53 3.19 10.05 15.63
CA ARG A 53 2.90 10.68 14.34
C ARG A 53 4.19 10.80 13.55
N LEU A 54 4.13 10.48 12.25
CA LEU A 54 5.26 10.63 11.37
C LEU A 54 5.39 12.09 10.92
N ASP A 55 6.55 12.66 11.12
CA ASP A 55 6.94 13.93 10.49
C ASP A 55 7.36 13.66 9.04
N VAL A 56 6.37 13.67 8.14
CA VAL A 56 6.59 13.35 6.70
C VAL A 56 7.56 14.34 6.06
N GLU A 57 7.44 15.64 6.39
CA GLU A 57 8.34 16.67 5.84
C GLU A 57 9.77 16.48 6.32
N GLY A 58 9.97 16.21 7.61
CA GLY A 58 11.27 15.91 8.18
C GLY A 58 11.91 14.66 7.58
N VAL A 59 11.12 13.60 7.35
CA VAL A 59 11.60 12.32 6.79
C VAL A 59 12.06 12.45 5.33
N PHE A 60 11.38 13.26 4.53
CA PHE A 60 11.75 13.48 3.12
C PHE A 60 12.63 14.73 2.92
N GLY A 61 12.77 15.58 3.94
CA GLY A 61 13.48 16.85 3.85
C GLY A 61 12.81 17.88 2.92
N ARG A 62 11.54 17.68 2.59
CA ARG A 62 10.77 18.55 1.69
C ARG A 62 9.25 18.36 1.84
N CYS A 63 8.50 19.41 1.51
CA CYS A 63 7.06 19.35 1.29
C CYS A 63 6.77 18.97 -0.17
N ALA A 64 6.05 17.87 -0.39
CA ALA A 64 5.63 17.41 -1.71
C ALA A 64 4.38 16.52 -1.57
N PRO A 65 3.58 16.32 -2.64
CA PRO A 65 2.45 15.39 -2.59
C PRO A 65 2.90 14.01 -2.12
N LEU A 66 2.16 13.43 -1.16
CA LEU A 66 2.46 12.12 -0.60
C LEU A 66 1.62 11.03 -1.28
N PHE A 67 2.30 10.03 -1.83
CA PHE A 67 1.70 8.80 -2.33
C PHE A 67 2.05 7.67 -1.36
N VAL A 68 1.10 6.78 -1.13
CA VAL A 68 1.27 5.61 -0.24
C VAL A 68 1.08 4.33 -1.05
N GLU A 69 2.05 3.41 -1.01
CA GLU A 69 1.87 2.06 -1.54
C GLU A 69 1.83 1.03 -0.42
N ILE A 70 0.78 0.20 -0.43
CA ILE A 70 0.54 -0.86 0.54
C ILE A 70 0.94 -2.19 -0.07
N GLY A 71 1.94 -2.85 0.52
CA GLY A 71 2.44 -4.13 0.05
C GLY A 71 3.22 -4.04 -1.27
N PRO A 72 4.22 -3.14 -1.43
CA PRO A 72 4.99 -3.00 -2.67
C PRO A 72 5.79 -4.25 -3.03
N GLY A 73 5.92 -5.21 -2.13
CA GLY A 73 6.71 -6.40 -2.34
C GLY A 73 8.18 -6.07 -2.66
N ARG A 74 8.62 -6.34 -3.90
CA ARG A 74 9.98 -6.02 -4.36
C ARG A 74 10.16 -4.59 -4.84
N GLY A 75 9.09 -3.79 -4.83
CA GLY A 75 9.11 -2.37 -5.18
C GLY A 75 9.13 -2.06 -6.67
N GLU A 76 8.82 -3.05 -7.54
CA GLU A 76 8.87 -2.85 -9.01
C GLU A 76 8.04 -1.65 -9.44
N GLN A 77 6.83 -1.49 -8.89
CA GLN A 77 5.92 -0.40 -9.19
C GLN A 77 6.43 0.93 -8.62
N VAL A 78 6.67 0.99 -7.31
CA VAL A 78 7.02 2.25 -6.64
C VAL A 78 8.36 2.80 -7.12
N VAL A 79 9.36 1.95 -7.34
CA VAL A 79 10.70 2.40 -7.79
C VAL A 79 10.64 2.93 -9.22
N ASP A 80 9.91 2.25 -10.12
CA ASP A 80 9.78 2.73 -11.50
C ASP A 80 9.04 4.07 -11.55
N PHE A 81 7.90 4.16 -10.87
CA PHE A 81 7.11 5.38 -10.89
C PHE A 81 7.84 6.55 -10.19
N ALA A 82 8.44 6.32 -9.03
CA ALA A 82 9.19 7.34 -8.30
C ALA A 82 10.39 7.88 -9.09
N SER A 83 11.04 7.04 -9.91
CA SER A 83 12.14 7.47 -10.77
C SER A 83 11.70 8.45 -11.85
N ARG A 84 10.44 8.37 -12.30
CA ARG A 84 9.84 9.25 -13.30
C ARG A 84 9.13 10.47 -12.70
N HIS A 85 8.86 10.43 -11.40
CA HIS A 85 8.11 11.45 -10.66
C HIS A 85 8.88 11.94 -9.44
N PRO A 86 10.02 12.63 -9.65
CA PRO A 86 10.82 13.14 -8.52
C PRO A 86 10.11 14.22 -7.71
N GLU A 87 9.05 14.82 -8.23
CA GLU A 87 8.23 15.84 -7.56
C GLU A 87 7.29 15.26 -6.47
N VAL A 88 7.14 13.92 -6.39
CA VAL A 88 6.25 13.22 -5.44
C VAL A 88 7.08 12.52 -4.37
N ASN A 89 6.56 12.42 -3.16
CA ASN A 89 7.09 11.58 -2.08
C ASN A 89 6.33 10.26 -2.02
N PHE A 90 7.03 9.13 -1.91
CA PHE A 90 6.44 7.79 -1.78
C PHE A 90 6.72 7.19 -0.41
N LEU A 91 5.66 6.84 0.32
CA LEU A 91 5.72 6.10 1.57
C LEU A 91 5.17 4.68 1.36
N ALA A 92 6.01 3.68 1.48
CA ALA A 92 5.67 2.29 1.26
C ALA A 92 5.54 1.54 2.60
N PHE A 93 4.51 0.70 2.72
CA PHE A 93 4.28 -0.17 3.89
C PHE A 93 4.40 -1.63 3.48
N GLU A 94 5.37 -2.33 4.05
CA GLU A 94 5.62 -3.74 3.75
C GLU A 94 5.96 -4.50 5.04
N VAL A 95 5.61 -5.78 5.13
CA VAL A 95 5.92 -6.66 6.26
C VAL A 95 6.92 -7.76 5.90
N TRP A 96 7.19 -7.93 4.62
CA TRP A 96 8.13 -8.92 4.09
C TRP A 96 9.52 -8.30 3.92
N THR A 97 10.39 -8.50 4.90
CA THR A 97 11.75 -7.92 4.94
C THR A 97 12.58 -8.15 3.66
N PRO A 98 12.58 -9.34 3.02
CA PRO A 98 13.31 -9.52 1.76
C PRO A 98 12.77 -8.66 0.60
N GLY A 99 11.48 -8.34 0.61
CA GLY A 99 10.86 -7.38 -0.33
C GLY A 99 11.39 -5.98 -0.10
N ILE A 100 11.38 -5.52 1.15
CA ILE A 100 11.93 -4.22 1.56
C ILE A 100 13.39 -4.11 1.12
N ALA A 101 14.21 -5.14 1.39
CA ALA A 101 15.61 -5.17 1.00
C ALA A 101 15.79 -5.03 -0.52
N ARG A 102 14.99 -5.75 -1.31
CA ARG A 102 15.06 -5.65 -2.78
C ARG A 102 14.63 -4.28 -3.28
N LEU A 103 13.54 -3.74 -2.75
CA LEU A 103 13.01 -2.42 -3.08
C LEU A 103 14.08 -1.34 -2.83
N THR A 104 14.65 -1.29 -1.63
CA THR A 104 15.59 -0.25 -1.21
C THR A 104 16.93 -0.33 -1.98
N VAL A 105 17.44 -1.55 -2.19
CA VAL A 105 18.64 -1.75 -3.02
C VAL A 105 18.40 -1.30 -4.45
N THR A 106 17.27 -1.68 -5.06
CA THR A 106 16.93 -1.24 -6.43
C THR A 106 16.73 0.27 -6.52
N ALA A 107 16.11 0.89 -5.51
CA ALA A 107 15.96 2.35 -5.45
C ALA A 107 17.33 3.05 -5.39
N ALA A 108 18.25 2.57 -4.56
CA ALA A 108 19.60 3.10 -4.46
C ALA A 108 20.39 2.92 -5.76
N GLU A 109 20.35 1.75 -6.38
CA GLU A 109 21.01 1.47 -7.66
C GLU A 109 20.53 2.40 -8.80
N ARG A 110 19.25 2.82 -8.74
CA ARG A 110 18.64 3.76 -9.72
C ARG A 110 18.75 5.23 -9.31
N GLY A 111 19.32 5.54 -8.15
CA GLY A 111 19.42 6.91 -7.63
C GLY A 111 18.06 7.53 -7.26
N VAL A 112 17.05 6.70 -6.93
CA VAL A 112 15.71 7.15 -6.56
C VAL A 112 15.70 7.50 -5.08
N THR A 113 15.54 8.77 -4.73
CA THR A 113 15.68 9.28 -3.35
C THR A 113 14.36 9.67 -2.68
N ASN A 114 13.26 9.68 -3.42
CA ASN A 114 11.93 10.11 -2.98
C ASN A 114 11.04 8.96 -2.49
N ILE A 115 11.64 7.85 -2.06
CA ILE A 115 10.94 6.72 -1.45
C ILE A 115 11.37 6.57 0.01
N ARG A 116 10.41 6.27 0.88
CA ARG A 116 10.67 5.77 2.25
C ARG A 116 9.81 4.55 2.51
N VAL A 117 10.32 3.62 3.30
CA VAL A 117 9.65 2.36 3.62
C VAL A 117 9.50 2.21 5.13
N ILE A 118 8.33 1.80 5.56
CA ILE A 118 8.06 1.41 6.95
C ILE A 118 7.72 -0.08 6.98
N GLU A 119 8.47 -0.86 7.76
CA GLU A 119 8.17 -2.26 8.00
C GLU A 119 7.02 -2.37 9.00
N ALA A 120 5.78 -2.27 8.53
CA ALA A 120 4.58 -2.32 9.38
C ALA A 120 3.35 -2.83 8.63
N ASP A 121 2.37 -3.33 9.39
CA ASP A 121 1.02 -3.59 8.89
C ASP A 121 0.32 -2.26 8.59
N ALA A 122 0.07 -2.00 7.32
CA ALA A 122 -0.54 -0.76 6.85
C ALA A 122 -1.92 -0.49 7.47
N GLN A 123 -2.73 -1.53 7.73
CA GLN A 123 -4.06 -1.34 8.32
C GLN A 123 -4.00 -0.72 9.72
N GLN A 124 -2.97 -1.08 10.48
CA GLN A 124 -2.75 -0.55 11.82
C GLN A 124 -1.94 0.75 11.78
N ALA A 125 -0.90 0.80 10.96
CA ALA A 125 0.07 1.87 10.97
C ALA A 125 -0.46 3.19 10.37
N LEU A 126 -1.20 3.11 9.26
CA LEU A 126 -1.65 4.29 8.51
C LEU A 126 -2.42 5.31 9.37
N PRO A 127 -3.49 4.93 10.12
CA PRO A 127 -4.25 5.91 10.91
C PRO A 127 -3.47 6.47 12.10
N ILE A 128 -2.42 5.79 12.53
CA ILE A 128 -1.54 6.26 13.60
C ILE A 128 -0.52 7.26 13.05
N LEU A 129 0.14 6.91 11.96
CA LEU A 129 1.27 7.66 11.41
C LEU A 129 0.87 8.93 10.67
N LEU A 130 -0.24 8.88 9.92
CA LEU A 130 -0.63 9.95 9.01
C LEU A 130 -1.87 10.70 9.51
N GLY A 131 -1.90 12.01 9.25
CA GLY A 131 -3.05 12.85 9.54
C GLY A 131 -4.14 12.77 8.47
N PRO A 132 -5.33 13.33 8.74
CA PRO A 132 -6.38 13.43 7.74
C PRO A 132 -5.94 14.34 6.58
N ALA A 133 -6.44 14.04 5.38
CA ALA A 133 -6.18 14.81 4.15
C ALA A 133 -4.68 15.08 3.89
N SER A 134 -3.82 14.11 4.19
CA SER A 134 -2.36 14.22 4.03
C SER A 134 -1.79 13.38 2.90
N VAL A 135 -2.63 12.61 2.21
CA VAL A 135 -2.23 11.67 1.17
C VAL A 135 -2.94 11.99 -0.14
N ARG A 136 -2.18 12.10 -1.23
CA ARG A 136 -2.73 12.37 -2.57
C ARG A 136 -3.23 11.11 -3.25
N GLU A 137 -2.45 10.01 -3.19
CA GLU A 137 -2.87 8.72 -3.72
C GLU A 137 -2.50 7.58 -2.75
N VAL A 138 -3.36 6.56 -2.70
CA VAL A 138 -3.09 5.28 -2.04
C VAL A 138 -3.11 4.19 -3.11
N TRP A 139 -2.12 3.31 -3.10
CA TRP A 139 -2.02 2.18 -4.03
C TRP A 139 -2.06 0.86 -3.28
N THR A 140 -2.85 -0.08 -3.79
CA THR A 140 -2.99 -1.44 -3.24
C THR A 140 -3.06 -2.40 -4.42
N PHE A 141 -1.89 -2.81 -4.92
CA PHE A 141 -1.80 -3.66 -6.10
C PHE A 141 -1.52 -5.11 -5.71
N PHE A 142 -2.33 -6.03 -6.24
CA PHE A 142 -2.22 -7.47 -6.03
C PHE A 142 -2.13 -7.90 -4.56
N PRO A 143 -3.00 -7.36 -3.67
CA PRO A 143 -3.01 -7.77 -2.28
C PRO A 143 -3.42 -9.24 -2.16
N ASP A 144 -3.05 -9.87 -1.04
CA ASP A 144 -3.37 -11.27 -0.76
C ASP A 144 -4.87 -11.58 -0.98
N PRO A 145 -5.24 -12.46 -1.94
CA PRO A 145 -6.65 -12.71 -2.29
C PRO A 145 -7.37 -13.60 -1.27
N TRP A 146 -6.65 -14.25 -0.35
CA TRP A 146 -7.23 -15.13 0.67
C TRP A 146 -8.29 -16.10 0.10
N ARG A 147 -7.88 -16.97 -0.84
CA ARG A 147 -8.73 -17.84 -1.67
C ARG A 147 -9.85 -18.59 -0.96
N LYS A 148 -9.63 -19.01 0.31
CA LYS A 148 -10.64 -19.74 1.09
C LYS A 148 -11.66 -18.77 1.68
N ALA A 149 -12.98 -18.99 1.47
CA ALA A 149 -14.06 -18.12 1.91
C ALA A 149 -13.95 -17.74 3.41
N ARG A 150 -13.58 -18.70 4.30
CA ARG A 150 -13.36 -18.42 5.73
C ARG A 150 -12.25 -17.38 6.01
N HIS A 151 -11.40 -17.08 5.02
CA HIS A 151 -10.29 -16.12 5.11
C HIS A 151 -10.61 -14.76 4.45
N HIS A 152 -11.72 -14.58 3.74
CA HIS A 152 -12.07 -13.34 3.06
C HIS A 152 -12.10 -12.13 4.02
N LYS A 153 -12.43 -12.35 5.31
CA LYS A 153 -12.35 -11.32 6.36
C LYS A 153 -10.95 -10.73 6.59
N ARG A 154 -9.90 -11.33 5.99
CA ARG A 154 -8.50 -10.87 6.06
C ARG A 154 -8.13 -9.96 4.88
N ARG A 155 -8.98 -9.90 3.86
CA ARG A 155 -8.78 -9.03 2.70
C ARG A 155 -8.68 -7.59 3.16
N ILE A 156 -7.67 -6.87 2.64
CA ILE A 156 -7.41 -5.51 3.07
C ILE A 156 -8.49 -4.54 2.58
N VAL A 157 -8.99 -4.72 1.36
CA VAL A 157 -10.08 -3.90 0.84
C VAL A 157 -11.38 -4.33 1.53
N SER A 158 -11.83 -3.48 2.43
CA SER A 158 -13.02 -3.68 3.29
C SER A 158 -13.61 -2.33 3.68
N LEU A 159 -14.90 -2.26 3.99
CA LEU A 159 -15.54 -1.00 4.39
C LEU A 159 -14.84 -0.28 5.56
N PRO A 160 -14.42 -0.99 6.65
CA PRO A 160 -13.67 -0.32 7.71
C PRO A 160 -12.35 0.28 7.25
N PHE A 161 -11.63 -0.40 6.34
CA PHE A 161 -10.37 0.12 5.83
C PHE A 161 -10.59 1.22 4.76
N ALA A 162 -11.65 1.13 3.97
CA ALA A 162 -12.06 2.20 3.06
C ALA A 162 -12.28 3.53 3.82
N LYS A 163 -12.90 3.47 5.01
CA LYS A 163 -13.06 4.66 5.86
C LYS A 163 -11.70 5.24 6.31
N VAL A 164 -10.74 4.39 6.69
CA VAL A 164 -9.38 4.85 7.05
C VAL A 164 -8.71 5.53 5.84
N VAL A 165 -8.77 4.92 4.67
CA VAL A 165 -8.17 5.50 3.45
C VAL A 165 -8.87 6.82 3.07
N ALA A 166 -10.19 6.89 3.20
CA ALA A 166 -10.95 8.11 2.94
C ALA A 166 -10.56 9.27 3.87
N ASP A 167 -10.28 8.98 5.14
CA ASP A 167 -9.86 10.00 6.10
C ASP A 167 -8.45 10.53 5.76
N LEU A 168 -7.56 9.67 5.27
CA LEU A 168 -6.18 10.03 4.90
C LEU A 168 -6.08 10.79 3.58
N LEU A 169 -6.89 10.44 2.60
CA LEU A 169 -6.84 11.07 1.28
C LEU A 169 -7.29 12.53 1.32
N GLU A 170 -6.63 13.37 0.53
CA GLU A 170 -7.13 14.70 0.16
C GLU A 170 -8.47 14.58 -0.58
N ASP A 171 -9.25 15.65 -0.61
CA ASP A 171 -10.45 15.72 -1.45
C ASP A 171 -10.04 15.64 -2.93
N GLY A 172 -10.65 14.73 -3.67
CA GLY A 172 -10.22 14.38 -5.04
C GLY A 172 -8.98 13.48 -5.11
N GLY A 173 -8.42 13.05 -3.96
CA GLY A 173 -7.37 12.04 -3.92
C GLY A 173 -7.89 10.68 -4.40
N VAL A 174 -6.99 9.78 -4.80
CA VAL A 174 -7.37 8.52 -5.47
C VAL A 174 -6.82 7.31 -4.71
N TRP A 175 -7.68 6.32 -4.48
CA TRP A 175 -7.25 4.98 -4.09
C TRP A 175 -7.26 4.08 -5.32
N ARG A 176 -6.06 3.64 -5.75
CA ARG A 176 -5.89 2.71 -6.89
C ARG A 176 -5.69 1.30 -6.39
N MET A 177 -6.45 0.39 -6.94
CA MET A 177 -6.40 -1.03 -6.61
C MET A 177 -6.28 -1.84 -7.88
N ALA A 178 -5.60 -2.99 -7.81
CA ALA A 178 -5.60 -4.00 -8.87
C ALA A 178 -5.51 -5.40 -8.28
N THR A 179 -6.15 -6.37 -8.93
CA THR A 179 -6.04 -7.78 -8.57
C THR A 179 -6.23 -8.66 -9.80
N ASP A 180 -5.61 -9.83 -9.80
CA ASP A 180 -5.78 -10.90 -10.80
C ASP A 180 -6.72 -12.03 -10.28
N TRP A 181 -7.45 -11.75 -9.21
CA TRP A 181 -8.37 -12.69 -8.57
C TRP A 181 -9.81 -12.21 -8.68
N GLU A 182 -10.57 -12.77 -9.63
CA GLU A 182 -11.92 -12.33 -10.00
C GLU A 182 -12.84 -12.12 -8.79
N ASN A 183 -13.01 -13.13 -7.94
CA ASN A 183 -13.84 -13.01 -6.73
C ASN A 183 -13.36 -11.92 -5.76
N TYR A 184 -12.09 -11.53 -5.81
CA TYR A 184 -11.62 -10.41 -5.00
C TYR A 184 -11.88 -9.07 -5.73
N ALA A 185 -11.78 -9.05 -7.05
CA ALA A 185 -12.16 -7.89 -7.85
C ALA A 185 -13.63 -7.52 -7.65
N GLU A 186 -14.53 -8.51 -7.71
CA GLU A 186 -15.96 -8.34 -7.40
C GLU A 186 -16.17 -7.76 -6.01
N GLN A 187 -15.53 -8.34 -4.97
CA GLN A 187 -15.61 -7.82 -3.60
C GLN A 187 -15.05 -6.38 -3.48
N MET A 188 -13.94 -6.07 -4.16
CA MET A 188 -13.40 -4.70 -4.17
C MET A 188 -14.42 -3.73 -4.76
N LEU A 189 -15.06 -4.08 -5.87
CA LEU A 189 -16.08 -3.26 -6.52
C LEU A 189 -17.30 -3.08 -5.59
N GLU A 190 -17.79 -4.15 -4.97
CA GLU A 190 -18.87 -4.10 -3.98
C GLU A 190 -18.56 -3.17 -2.81
N VAL A 191 -17.36 -3.32 -2.22
CA VAL A 191 -16.90 -2.49 -1.10
C VAL A 191 -16.84 -1.03 -1.50
N MET A 192 -16.27 -0.72 -2.66
CA MET A 192 -16.12 0.67 -3.08
C MET A 192 -17.45 1.30 -3.50
N THR A 193 -18.38 0.53 -4.09
CA THR A 193 -19.75 0.96 -4.37
C THR A 193 -20.51 1.30 -3.09
N ALA A 194 -20.28 0.54 -2.01
CA ALA A 194 -20.92 0.75 -0.72
C ALA A 194 -20.21 1.80 0.16
N ALA A 195 -19.01 2.26 -0.21
CA ALA A 195 -18.24 3.23 0.56
C ALA A 195 -18.69 4.67 0.23
N PRO A 196 -19.39 5.37 1.13
CA PRO A 196 -20.03 6.66 0.82
C PRO A 196 -19.04 7.80 0.55
N ASP A 197 -17.80 7.62 0.93
CA ASP A 197 -16.74 8.62 0.80
C ASP A 197 -16.05 8.57 -0.58
N PHE A 198 -16.39 7.60 -1.44
CA PHE A 198 -15.73 7.38 -2.71
C PHE A 198 -16.70 7.38 -3.90
N GLN A 199 -16.17 7.78 -5.04
CA GLN A 199 -16.82 7.60 -6.35
C GLN A 199 -15.96 6.68 -7.21
N ILE A 200 -16.61 5.66 -7.80
CA ILE A 200 -16.03 4.67 -8.74
C ILE A 200 -16.98 4.47 -9.91
N ALA A 201 -17.41 5.51 -10.54
CA ALA A 201 -18.38 5.43 -11.62
C ALA A 201 -17.73 5.75 -12.97
N ASP A 202 -18.28 5.20 -14.03
CA ASP A 202 -18.04 5.67 -15.39
C ASP A 202 -18.71 7.04 -15.66
N ASP A 203 -18.63 7.51 -16.89
CA ASP A 203 -19.25 8.78 -17.29
C ASP A 203 -20.79 8.78 -17.17
N GLU A 204 -21.41 7.61 -17.11
CA GLU A 204 -22.86 7.42 -16.94
C GLU A 204 -23.27 7.27 -15.46
N GLY A 205 -22.29 7.25 -14.54
CA GLY A 205 -22.53 7.11 -13.11
C GLY A 205 -22.70 5.65 -12.65
N VAL A 206 -22.34 4.68 -13.48
CA VAL A 206 -22.43 3.25 -13.16
C VAL A 206 -21.12 2.77 -12.52
N PRO A 207 -21.16 2.16 -11.30
CA PRO A 207 -19.97 1.58 -10.69
C PRO A 207 -19.35 0.50 -11.60
N THR A 208 -18.10 0.68 -11.97
CA THR A 208 -17.40 -0.21 -12.90
C THR A 208 -15.92 -0.32 -12.61
N PHE A 209 -15.27 -1.33 -13.21
CA PHE A 209 -13.81 -1.43 -13.21
C PHE A 209 -13.20 -0.32 -14.07
N SER A 210 -12.11 0.25 -13.59
CA SER A 210 -11.37 1.29 -14.30
C SER A 210 -10.51 0.70 -15.42
N PRO A 211 -10.17 1.46 -16.45
CA PRO A 211 -9.05 1.13 -17.32
C PRO A 211 -7.77 0.92 -16.51
N ARG A 212 -6.85 0.12 -17.06
CA ARG A 212 -5.53 -0.06 -16.45
C ARG A 212 -4.89 1.31 -16.21
N PHE A 213 -4.39 1.52 -15.00
CA PHE A 213 -3.62 2.72 -14.68
C PHE A 213 -2.35 2.81 -15.54
N GLU A 214 -2.22 3.85 -16.36
CA GLU A 214 -1.09 4.02 -17.30
C GLU A 214 0.28 4.04 -16.60
N GLY A 215 0.32 4.55 -15.37
CA GLY A 215 1.53 4.55 -14.53
C GLY A 215 1.88 3.19 -13.92
N ARG A 216 1.02 2.16 -14.08
CA ARG A 216 1.26 0.85 -13.48
C ARG A 216 2.12 -0.03 -14.39
N VAL A 217 3.30 -0.40 -13.90
CA VAL A 217 4.19 -1.34 -14.59
C VAL A 217 3.69 -2.78 -14.46
N GLU A 218 4.09 -3.63 -15.39
CA GLU A 218 3.85 -5.06 -15.27
C GLU A 218 4.83 -5.66 -14.25
N THR A 219 4.31 -5.98 -13.06
CA THR A 219 5.11 -6.59 -12.01
C THR A 219 5.27 -8.09 -12.22
N HIS A 220 6.27 -8.69 -11.58
CA HIS A 220 6.44 -10.14 -11.58
C HIS A 220 5.18 -10.91 -11.14
N PHE A 221 4.39 -10.35 -10.19
CA PHE A 221 3.12 -10.96 -9.77
C PHE A 221 2.08 -10.93 -10.88
N GLU A 222 1.94 -9.81 -11.58
CA GLU A 222 1.02 -9.68 -12.70
C GLU A 222 1.41 -10.61 -13.86
N GLN A 223 2.70 -10.66 -14.20
CA GLN A 223 3.20 -11.57 -15.23
C GLN A 223 2.85 -13.03 -14.93
N ARG A 224 3.09 -13.48 -13.69
CA ARG A 224 2.69 -14.85 -13.27
C ARG A 224 1.18 -15.07 -13.31
N GLY A 225 0.39 -14.02 -13.07
CA GLY A 225 -1.06 -14.04 -13.23
C GLY A 225 -1.44 -14.31 -14.69
N LYS A 226 -0.87 -13.55 -15.62
CA LYS A 226 -1.09 -13.69 -17.06
C LYS A 226 -0.65 -15.05 -17.58
N GLU A 227 0.53 -15.53 -17.17
CA GLU A 227 1.03 -16.88 -17.52
C GLU A 227 0.09 -17.99 -17.04
N ALA A 228 -0.64 -17.77 -15.95
CA ALA A 228 -1.68 -18.66 -15.43
C ALA A 228 -3.06 -18.43 -16.07
N GLY A 229 -3.18 -17.59 -17.11
CA GLY A 229 -4.43 -17.27 -17.81
C GLY A 229 -5.39 -16.39 -17.01
N ARG A 230 -4.92 -15.66 -15.99
CA ARG A 230 -5.75 -14.76 -15.21
C ARG A 230 -5.79 -13.35 -15.83
N GLU A 231 -6.98 -12.77 -15.83
CA GLU A 231 -7.19 -11.36 -16.14
C GLU A 231 -6.83 -10.47 -14.96
N THR A 232 -6.64 -9.19 -15.21
CA THR A 232 -6.38 -8.19 -14.17
C THR A 232 -7.48 -7.15 -14.20
N TRP A 233 -8.05 -6.86 -13.03
CA TRP A 233 -9.06 -5.83 -12.81
C TRP A 233 -8.45 -4.67 -12.05
N ASP A 234 -8.64 -3.46 -12.56
CA ASP A 234 -8.22 -2.21 -11.93
C ASP A 234 -9.45 -1.46 -11.40
N ILE A 235 -9.30 -0.78 -10.26
CA ILE A 235 -10.29 0.13 -9.69
C ILE A 235 -9.58 1.42 -9.29
N ALA A 236 -10.13 2.56 -9.72
CA ALA A 236 -9.74 3.89 -9.25
C ALA A 236 -10.92 4.50 -8.49
N ALA A 237 -10.79 4.61 -7.19
CA ALA A 237 -11.79 5.19 -6.32
C ALA A 237 -11.37 6.63 -5.95
N VAL A 238 -12.16 7.61 -6.38
CA VAL A 238 -11.90 9.03 -6.14
C VAL A 238 -12.58 9.46 -4.83
N ARG A 239 -11.81 10.08 -3.92
CA ARG A 239 -12.32 10.64 -2.68
C ARG A 239 -13.24 11.81 -2.96
N LEU A 240 -14.50 11.70 -2.57
CA LEU A 240 -15.46 12.78 -2.67
C LEU A 240 -15.09 13.96 -1.74
N PRO A 241 -15.46 15.20 -2.05
CA PRO A 241 -15.24 16.32 -1.13
C PRO A 241 -15.84 16.06 0.25
N ARG A 242 -15.11 16.43 1.30
CA ARG A 242 -15.68 16.42 2.65
C ARG A 242 -16.80 17.42 2.70
N GLY A 243 -17.95 17.01 3.25
CA GLY A 243 -19.06 17.93 3.50
C GLY A 243 -18.60 19.11 4.39
N LEU A 244 -18.98 20.31 3.99
CA LEU A 244 -18.84 21.52 4.80
C LEU A 244 -19.75 21.45 6.02
#